data_bef5b33798865822a7e855b38ae55719
#
_entry.id   bef5b33798865822a7e855b38ae55719
#
_cell.length_a   1.000
_cell.length_b   1.000
_cell.length_c   1.000
_cell.angle_alpha   90.00
_cell.angle_beta   90.00
_cell.angle_gamma   90.00
#
_symmetry.space_group_name_H-M   'P 1'
#
loop_
_entity.id
_entity.type
_entity.pdbx_description
1 polymer ?
#
loop_
_entity_poly.entity_id
_entity_poly.type
_entity_poly.pdbx_seq_one_letter_code
_entity_poly.pdbx_strand_id
1 'polypeptide(L)'
;MGGARPEGLSAMTDGPGGQRLSVERLTVLYDARCSLCLHLRQWLMKQRQLVPLDLVPAASGEARRRFPGLDHAGTLDEITVIGDRGQIYRGTSAWIVCLWALAEHRPRAHWLTTPAGRPFARATVLAAAKYRSLTAPPCGEGSGDGACTVPGSEG
;
A
#
# COMPACT_ATOMS: atom_id res chain seq x y z
N MET A 1 18.87 21.94 -19.51
CA MET A 1 18.65 21.90 -19.12
C MET A 1 17.93 21.23 -18.21
N GLY A 2 18.32 20.76 -17.43
CA GLY A 2 17.66 19.89 -16.59
C GLY A 2 16.41 20.41 -15.99
N GLY A 3 16.25 21.65 -16.03
CA GLY A 3 15.07 22.21 -15.46
C GLY A 3 13.80 21.82 -16.12
N ALA A 4 13.90 21.18 -17.21
CA ALA A 4 12.69 20.83 -17.93
C ALA A 4 11.90 19.74 -17.25
N ARG A 5 12.37 19.16 -16.20
CA ARG A 5 11.66 18.09 -15.62
C ARG A 5 10.38 18.50 -14.97
N PRO A 6 9.34 17.72 -15.09
CA PRO A 6 8.11 18.00 -14.38
C PRO A 6 8.35 17.96 -12.89
N GLU A 7 7.75 18.86 -12.21
CA GLU A 7 8.04 18.94 -10.83
C GLU A 7 7.62 17.72 -10.07
N GLY A 8 6.49 17.19 -10.35
CA GLY A 8 6.03 16.03 -9.62
C GLY A 8 6.93 14.83 -9.80
N LEU A 9 7.39 14.62 -11.00
CA LEU A 9 8.27 13.51 -11.25
C LEU A 9 9.64 13.76 -10.70
N SER A 10 10.07 15.00 -10.71
CA SER A 10 11.36 15.30 -10.17
C SER A 10 11.47 14.95 -8.73
N ALA A 11 10.43 15.20 -7.99
CA ALA A 11 10.46 14.88 -6.56
C ALA A 11 10.66 13.40 -6.33
N MET A 12 10.24 12.58 -7.26
CA MET A 12 10.38 11.16 -7.08
C MET A 12 11.63 10.59 -7.70
N THR A 13 12.18 11.25 -8.65
CA THR A 13 13.26 10.64 -9.40
C THR A 13 14.61 11.28 -9.17
N ASP A 14 14.65 12.56 -8.85
CA ASP A 14 15.92 13.23 -8.75
C ASP A 14 16.10 13.86 -7.42
N GLY A 15 17.28 13.86 -6.95
CA GLY A 15 17.62 14.56 -5.74
C GLY A 15 18.71 15.56 -5.98
N PRO A 16 18.99 16.36 -4.98
CA PRO A 16 20.07 17.31 -5.07
C PRO A 16 21.38 16.58 -5.32
N GLY A 17 22.23 17.19 -6.01
CA GLY A 17 23.51 16.60 -6.32
C GLY A 17 23.45 15.53 -7.35
N GLY A 18 22.35 15.45 -8.06
CA GLY A 18 22.25 14.47 -9.13
C GLY A 18 21.89 13.08 -8.69
N GLN A 19 21.68 12.87 -7.41
CA GLN A 19 21.29 11.57 -6.97
C GLN A 19 19.89 11.26 -7.34
N ARG A 20 19.70 10.06 -7.85
CA ARG A 20 18.39 9.67 -8.25
C ARG A 20 17.59 9.26 -7.06
N LEU A 21 16.47 9.86 -6.86
CA LEU A 21 15.56 9.46 -5.80
C LEU A 21 14.46 8.57 -6.34
N SER A 22 14.79 7.81 -7.36
CA SER A 22 13.77 6.93 -7.94
C SER A 22 13.43 5.83 -6.95
N VAL A 23 12.19 5.44 -6.97
CA VAL A 23 11.73 4.32 -6.18
C VAL A 23 12.07 3.06 -6.95
N GLU A 24 12.88 2.20 -6.36
CA GLU A 24 13.31 1.01 -7.06
C GLU A 24 12.57 -0.23 -6.63
N ARG A 25 11.89 -0.18 -5.52
CA ARG A 25 11.12 -1.31 -5.03
C ARG A 25 10.10 -0.81 -4.03
N LEU A 26 8.95 -1.43 -4.03
CA LEU A 26 7.90 -1.12 -3.07
C LEU A 26 7.55 -2.38 -2.31
N THR A 27 7.41 -2.27 -1.01
CA THR A 27 6.92 -3.37 -0.18
C THR A 27 5.47 -3.10 0.15
N VAL A 28 4.61 -4.04 -0.20
CA VAL A 28 3.17 -3.91 0.03
C VAL A 28 2.79 -4.83 1.17
N LEU A 29 2.28 -4.26 2.24
CA LEU A 29 1.83 -5.04 3.38
C LEU A 29 0.34 -5.30 3.22
N TYR A 30 -0.01 -6.57 3.10
CA TYR A 30 -1.39 -6.96 2.86
C TYR A 30 -1.87 -7.85 4.00
N ASP A 31 -3.18 -7.82 4.24
CA ASP A 31 -3.77 -8.63 5.29
C ASP A 31 -3.97 -10.05 4.76
N ALA A 32 -3.16 -10.98 5.21
CA ALA A 32 -3.19 -12.35 4.73
C ALA A 32 -4.47 -13.09 5.12
N ARG A 33 -5.25 -12.55 6.04
CA ARG A 33 -6.48 -13.19 6.46
C ARG A 33 -7.71 -12.66 5.74
N CYS A 34 -7.54 -11.68 4.88
CA CYS A 34 -8.62 -11.06 4.15
C CYS A 34 -8.68 -11.64 2.75
N SER A 35 -9.80 -12.24 2.37
CA SER A 35 -9.89 -12.86 1.05
C SER A 35 -9.76 -11.84 -0.08
N LEU A 36 -10.30 -10.65 0.12
CA LEU A 36 -10.16 -9.61 -0.88
C LEU A 36 -8.69 -9.23 -1.06
N CYS A 37 -7.97 -9.12 0.05
CA CYS A 37 -6.56 -8.76 -0.01
C CYS A 37 -5.74 -9.84 -0.70
N LEU A 38 -6.09 -11.10 -0.50
CA LEU A 38 -5.40 -12.19 -1.17
C LEU A 38 -5.66 -12.16 -2.67
N HIS A 39 -6.88 -11.85 -3.08
CA HIS A 39 -7.18 -11.71 -4.50
C HIS A 39 -6.41 -10.56 -5.11
N LEU A 40 -6.35 -9.44 -4.41
CA LEU A 40 -5.62 -8.29 -4.90
C LEU A 40 -4.12 -8.57 -4.98
N ARG A 41 -3.61 -9.32 -4.01
CA ARG A 41 -2.21 -9.72 -4.05
C ARG A 41 -1.93 -10.52 -5.31
N GLN A 42 -2.78 -11.52 -5.59
CA GLN A 42 -2.57 -12.34 -6.76
C GLN A 42 -2.69 -11.51 -8.04
N TRP A 43 -3.65 -10.60 -8.05
CA TRP A 43 -3.82 -9.73 -9.21
C TRP A 43 -2.59 -8.87 -9.44
N LEU A 44 -2.05 -8.27 -8.37
CA LEU A 44 -0.87 -7.42 -8.49
C LEU A 44 0.32 -8.21 -9.02
N MET A 45 0.46 -9.46 -8.58
CA MET A 45 1.59 -10.25 -9.01
C MET A 45 1.51 -10.65 -10.48
N LYS A 46 0.31 -10.66 -11.03
CA LYS A 46 0.16 -11.01 -12.44
C LYS A 46 0.36 -9.82 -13.37
N GLN A 47 0.40 -8.61 -12.83
CA GLN A 47 0.55 -7.44 -13.66
C GLN A 47 2.00 -7.21 -14.03
N ARG A 48 2.21 -6.55 -15.16
CA ARG A 48 3.54 -6.15 -15.55
C ARG A 48 3.98 -4.98 -14.68
N GLN A 49 5.03 -5.18 -13.93
CA GLN A 49 5.46 -4.22 -12.93
C GLN A 49 6.62 -3.39 -13.47
N LEU A 50 6.45 -2.08 -13.45
CA LEU A 50 7.55 -1.16 -13.76
C LEU A 50 8.42 -0.95 -12.54
N VAL A 51 7.82 -1.02 -11.36
CA VAL A 51 8.55 -1.00 -10.11
C VAL A 51 8.19 -2.30 -9.40
N PRO A 52 9.17 -3.12 -9.04
CA PRO A 52 8.85 -4.39 -8.40
C PRO A 52 8.08 -4.22 -7.10
N LEU A 53 7.06 -5.03 -6.94
CA LEU A 53 6.25 -5.06 -5.73
C LEU A 53 6.59 -6.30 -4.93
N ASP A 54 7.01 -6.08 -3.68
CA ASP A 54 7.36 -7.15 -2.79
C ASP A 54 6.21 -7.28 -1.79
N LEU A 55 5.46 -8.35 -1.89
CA LEU A 55 4.24 -8.51 -1.12
C LEU A 55 4.51 -9.30 0.15
N VAL A 56 4.32 -8.66 1.29
CA VAL A 56 4.64 -9.22 2.59
C VAL A 56 3.38 -9.19 3.45
N PRO A 57 3.06 -10.29 4.15
CA PRO A 57 1.89 -10.25 5.03
C PRO A 57 2.06 -9.23 6.14
N ALA A 58 1.02 -8.43 6.34
CA ALA A 58 1.04 -7.41 7.37
C ALA A 58 1.11 -8.05 8.75
N ALA A 59 1.83 -7.43 9.65
CA ALA A 59 2.00 -7.88 11.02
C ALA A 59 2.64 -9.25 11.14
N SER A 60 3.24 -9.76 10.07
CA SER A 60 3.95 -11.02 10.13
C SER A 60 5.30 -10.85 10.78
N GLY A 61 5.94 -11.98 11.09
CA GLY A 61 7.31 -11.92 11.61
C GLY A 61 8.25 -11.23 10.65
N GLU A 62 8.08 -11.49 9.37
CA GLU A 62 8.94 -10.85 8.39
C GLU A 62 8.71 -9.34 8.37
N ALA A 63 7.44 -8.90 8.41
CA ALA A 63 7.15 -7.48 8.42
C ALA A 63 7.77 -6.81 9.64
N ARG A 64 7.68 -7.45 10.79
CA ARG A 64 8.22 -6.87 12.02
C ARG A 64 9.74 -6.80 11.99
N ARG A 65 10.37 -7.79 11.39
CA ARG A 65 11.83 -7.78 11.29
C ARG A 65 12.31 -6.71 10.31
N ARG A 66 11.59 -6.54 9.22
CA ARG A 66 12.01 -5.60 8.19
C ARG A 66 11.70 -4.16 8.55
N PHE A 67 10.62 -3.94 9.31
CA PHE A 67 10.19 -2.59 9.65
C PHE A 67 9.87 -2.51 11.14
N PRO A 68 10.88 -2.58 11.98
CA PRO A 68 10.63 -2.68 13.42
C PRO A 68 9.94 -1.46 14.01
N GLY A 69 10.07 -0.31 13.41
CA GLY A 69 9.42 0.89 13.93
C GLY A 69 8.02 1.14 13.42
N LEU A 70 7.47 0.22 12.64
CA LEU A 70 6.19 0.45 12.03
C LEU A 70 5.06 0.01 12.95
N ASP A 71 3.92 0.70 12.85
CA ASP A 71 2.72 0.32 13.58
C ASP A 71 2.09 -0.88 12.88
N HIS A 72 2.49 -2.07 13.27
CA HIS A 72 2.05 -3.27 12.56
C HIS A 72 0.56 -3.56 12.76
N ALA A 73 0.00 -3.18 13.88
CA ALA A 73 -1.43 -3.34 14.07
C ALA A 73 -2.20 -2.46 13.08
N GLY A 74 -1.73 -1.26 12.86
CA GLY A 74 -2.39 -0.37 11.91
C GLY A 74 -2.29 -0.84 10.48
N THR A 75 -1.27 -1.63 10.15
CA THR A 75 -1.16 -2.13 8.79
C THR A 75 -2.20 -3.20 8.46
N LEU A 76 -2.90 -3.71 9.45
CA LEU A 76 -4.00 -4.61 9.21
C LEU A 76 -5.30 -3.86 8.91
N ASP A 77 -5.37 -2.59 9.26
CA ASP A 77 -6.58 -1.82 9.04
C ASP A 77 -6.66 -1.27 7.62
N GLU A 78 -5.54 -0.95 7.06
CA GLU A 78 -5.53 -0.41 5.70
C GLU A 78 -4.24 -0.81 5.02
N ILE A 79 -4.31 -0.91 3.71
CA ILE A 79 -3.14 -1.28 2.94
C ILE A 79 -2.03 -0.27 3.18
N THR A 80 -0.83 -0.76 3.33
CA THR A 80 0.35 0.07 3.57
C THR A 80 1.43 -0.33 2.58
N VAL A 81 2.04 0.66 1.97
CA VAL A 81 3.13 0.44 1.03
C VAL A 81 4.33 1.22 1.50
N ILE A 82 5.49 0.59 1.50
CA ILE A 82 6.72 1.20 1.97
C ILE A 82 7.71 1.22 0.83
N GLY A 83 8.22 2.40 0.54
CA GLY A 83 9.25 2.55 -0.46
C GLY A 83 10.61 2.17 0.08
N ASP A 84 11.54 1.97 -0.83
CA ASP A 84 12.87 1.52 -0.45
C ASP A 84 13.69 2.59 0.23
N ARG A 85 13.17 3.80 0.34
CA ARG A 85 13.83 4.85 1.11
C ARG A 85 13.05 5.21 2.36
N GLY A 86 12.15 4.35 2.78
CA GLY A 86 11.39 4.58 3.99
C GLY A 86 10.11 5.37 3.83
N GLN A 87 9.73 5.69 2.59
CA GLN A 87 8.46 6.38 2.37
C GLN A 87 7.33 5.45 2.73
N ILE A 88 6.33 5.97 3.43
CA ILE A 88 5.19 5.16 3.83
C ILE A 88 3.93 5.76 3.23
N TYR A 89 3.18 4.90 2.55
CA TYR A 89 1.91 5.28 1.93
C TYR A 89 0.82 4.41 2.54
N ARG A 90 -0.31 5.00 2.86
CA ARG A 90 -1.41 4.28 3.49
C ARG A 90 -2.70 4.56 2.79
N GLY A 91 -3.61 3.60 2.84
CA GLY A 91 -4.96 3.77 2.32
C GLY A 91 -4.98 4.16 0.86
N THR A 92 -5.61 5.27 0.56
CA THR A 92 -5.75 5.73 -0.81
C THR A 92 -4.41 5.94 -1.48
N SER A 93 -3.46 6.55 -0.76
CA SER A 93 -2.14 6.79 -1.32
C SER A 93 -1.43 5.48 -1.66
N ALA A 94 -1.59 4.48 -0.81
CA ALA A 94 -0.96 3.19 -1.06
C ALA A 94 -1.50 2.57 -2.33
N TRP A 95 -2.81 2.63 -2.55
CA TRP A 95 -3.39 2.09 -3.76
C TRP A 95 -2.92 2.80 -5.00
N ILE A 96 -2.84 4.14 -4.93
CA ILE A 96 -2.38 4.92 -6.06
C ILE A 96 -0.94 4.56 -6.39
N VAL A 97 -0.10 4.38 -5.38
CA VAL A 97 1.29 4.01 -5.60
C VAL A 97 1.39 2.62 -6.20
N CYS A 98 0.56 1.68 -5.76
CA CYS A 98 0.55 0.36 -6.36
C CYS A 98 0.19 0.44 -7.85
N LEU A 99 -0.85 1.19 -8.19
CA LEU A 99 -1.23 1.33 -9.60
C LEU A 99 -0.15 2.05 -10.40
N TRP A 100 0.51 3.01 -9.77
CA TRP A 100 1.59 3.72 -10.44
C TRP A 100 2.74 2.77 -10.78
N ALA A 101 2.96 1.76 -9.96
CA ALA A 101 4.02 0.79 -10.20
C ALA A 101 3.71 -0.17 -11.33
N LEU A 102 2.47 -0.23 -11.80
CA LEU A 102 2.06 -1.18 -12.84
C LEU A 102 2.05 -0.51 -14.19
N ALA A 103 2.58 -1.20 -15.20
CA ALA A 103 2.75 -0.61 -16.52
C ALA A 103 1.43 -0.15 -17.10
N GLU A 104 0.41 -1.00 -17.02
CA GLU A 104 -0.84 -0.70 -17.69
C GLU A 104 -1.75 0.18 -16.87
N HIS A 105 -1.46 0.36 -15.60
CA HIS A 105 -2.35 1.11 -14.73
C HIS A 105 -1.76 2.44 -14.29
N ARG A 106 -0.53 2.73 -14.69
CA ARG A 106 0.11 3.98 -14.32
C ARG A 106 -0.67 5.21 -14.74
N PRO A 107 -1.27 5.23 -15.94
CA PRO A 107 -2.07 6.41 -16.29
C PRO A 107 -3.26 6.60 -15.37
N ARG A 108 -3.86 5.52 -14.91
CA ARG A 108 -4.97 5.62 -13.96
C ARG A 108 -4.48 6.18 -12.64
N ALA A 109 -3.30 5.77 -12.21
CA ALA A 109 -2.74 6.30 -10.97
C ALA A 109 -2.59 7.81 -11.07
N HIS A 110 -2.09 8.29 -12.18
CA HIS A 110 -1.94 9.73 -12.36
C HIS A 110 -3.30 10.43 -12.34
N TRP A 111 -4.28 9.85 -13.02
CA TRP A 111 -5.60 10.47 -13.01
C TRP A 111 -6.20 10.50 -11.61
N LEU A 112 -5.98 9.46 -10.84
CA LEU A 112 -6.55 9.38 -9.49
C LEU A 112 -5.96 10.42 -8.53
N THR A 113 -4.83 10.99 -8.86
CA THR A 113 -4.27 12.06 -8.04
C THR A 113 -4.83 13.41 -8.39
N THR A 114 -5.58 13.53 -9.48
CA THR A 114 -6.16 14.81 -9.86
C THR A 114 -7.40 15.09 -9.03
N PRO A 115 -7.83 16.35 -8.96
CA PRO A 115 -9.04 16.65 -8.22
C PRO A 115 -10.27 15.89 -8.70
N ALA A 116 -10.34 15.59 -10.01
CA ALA A 116 -11.48 14.83 -10.52
C ALA A 116 -11.42 13.36 -10.12
N GLY A 117 -10.23 12.79 -10.02
CA GLY A 117 -10.10 11.37 -9.70
C GLY A 117 -10.06 11.04 -8.23
N ARG A 118 -9.71 12.01 -7.38
CA ARG A 118 -9.58 11.73 -5.95
C ARG A 118 -10.82 11.15 -5.30
N PRO A 119 -12.03 11.67 -5.57
CA PRO A 119 -13.20 11.08 -4.93
C PRO A 119 -13.39 9.62 -5.31
N PHE A 120 -13.03 9.25 -6.54
CA PHE A 120 -13.14 7.86 -6.94
C PHE A 120 -12.15 6.98 -6.20
N ALA A 121 -10.93 7.46 -6.02
CA ALA A 121 -9.94 6.70 -5.28
C ALA A 121 -10.38 6.49 -3.85
N ARG A 122 -10.89 7.53 -3.21
CA ARG A 122 -11.33 7.42 -1.83
C ARG A 122 -12.53 6.52 -1.70
N ALA A 123 -13.49 6.64 -2.61
CA ALA A 123 -14.68 5.81 -2.55
C ALA A 123 -14.33 4.34 -2.70
N THR A 124 -13.41 4.02 -3.59
CA THR A 124 -13.02 2.64 -3.81
C THR A 124 -12.33 2.06 -2.57
N VAL A 125 -11.44 2.84 -1.97
CA VAL A 125 -10.73 2.35 -0.78
C VAL A 125 -11.69 2.18 0.39
N LEU A 126 -12.63 3.11 0.55
CA LEU A 126 -13.60 2.99 1.62
C LEU A 126 -14.52 1.80 1.41
N ALA A 127 -14.92 1.54 0.17
CA ALA A 127 -15.75 0.38 -0.12
C ALA A 127 -15.00 -0.91 0.17
N ALA A 128 -13.73 -0.96 -0.18
CA ALA A 128 -12.93 -2.14 0.11
C ALA A 128 -12.76 -2.34 1.62
N ALA A 129 -12.55 -1.26 2.34
CA ALA A 129 -12.42 -1.35 3.79
C ALA A 129 -13.70 -1.86 4.42
N LYS A 130 -14.84 -1.38 3.93
CA LYS A 130 -16.11 -1.84 4.45
C LYS A 130 -16.34 -3.32 4.12
N TYR A 131 -16.00 -3.72 2.92
CA TYR A 131 -16.12 -5.11 2.54
C TYR A 131 -15.28 -6.00 3.47
N ARG A 132 -14.05 -5.55 3.76
CA ARG A 132 -13.18 -6.32 4.62
C ARG A 132 -13.76 -6.45 6.03
N SER A 133 -14.32 -5.37 6.57
CA SER A 133 -14.86 -5.45 7.90
C SER A 133 -16.08 -6.35 7.99
N LEU A 134 -16.82 -6.47 6.89
CA LEU A 134 -17.99 -7.32 6.87
C LEU A 134 -17.64 -8.78 6.66
N THR A 135 -16.51 -9.07 6.04
CA THR A 135 -16.16 -10.45 5.70
C THR A 135 -14.98 -10.97 6.49
N ALA A 136 -14.42 -10.17 7.38
CA ALA A 136 -13.27 -10.62 8.15
C ALA A 136 -13.65 -11.78 9.04
N PRO A 137 -12.78 -12.75 9.24
CA PRO A 137 -13.08 -13.84 10.13
C PRO A 137 -13.17 -13.34 11.57
N PRO A 138 -13.98 -14.00 12.38
CA PRO A 138 -14.08 -13.56 13.76
C PRO A 138 -12.76 -13.74 14.48
N CYS A 139 -12.49 -12.86 15.39
CA CYS A 139 -11.30 -12.96 16.19
C CYS A 139 -11.51 -13.98 17.30
N GLY A 140 -10.45 -14.52 17.77
CA GLY A 140 -10.53 -15.39 18.89
C GLY A 140 -10.46 -16.83 18.58
N GLU A 141 -10.79 -17.22 17.39
CA GLU A 141 -10.75 -18.59 17.08
C GLU A 141 -9.38 -19.01 16.75
N GLY A 142 -8.69 -19.57 17.59
CA GLY A 142 -7.39 -20.10 17.30
C GLY A 142 -6.32 -19.10 17.01
N SER A 143 -6.63 -17.86 17.11
CA SER A 143 -5.64 -16.94 16.74
C SER A 143 -4.91 -16.54 17.95
N GLY A 144 -3.94 -16.97 18.31
CA GLY A 144 -3.30 -16.68 19.52
C GLY A 144 -2.52 -15.44 19.61
N ASP A 145 -2.41 -14.71 18.60
CA ASP A 145 -1.60 -13.54 18.71
C ASP A 145 -2.47 -12.34 18.80
N GLY A 146 -1.97 -11.24 18.91
CA GLY A 146 -2.73 -10.06 19.11
C GLY A 146 -3.38 -9.51 17.88
N ALA A 147 -3.36 -10.25 16.82
CA ALA A 147 -3.89 -9.72 15.59
C ALA A 147 -5.38 -9.46 15.66
N CYS A 148 -6.05 -10.07 16.57
CA CYS A 148 -7.48 -9.91 16.68
C CYS A 148 -7.86 -9.02 17.83
N THR A 149 -7.09 -8.08 18.14
CA THR A 149 -7.46 -7.11 19.14
C THR A 149 -8.73 -6.42 18.73
N VAL A 150 -9.65 -6.34 19.61
CA VAL A 150 -10.94 -5.77 19.31
C VAL A 150 -10.89 -4.31 19.60
N PRO A 151 -10.94 -3.50 18.61
CA PRO A 151 -10.76 -2.08 18.84
C PRO A 151 -11.85 -1.48 19.65
N GLY A 152 -13.02 -1.95 19.50
CA GLY A 152 -14.09 -1.31 20.20
C GLY A 152 -14.22 -1.69 21.64
N SER A 153 -13.45 -2.63 22.05
CA SER A 153 -13.67 -3.11 23.37
C SER A 153 -13.22 -2.14 24.41
N GLU A 154 -12.44 -1.22 24.01
CA GLU A 154 -12.05 -0.34 24.96
C GLU A 154 -12.91 0.72 25.01
N GLY A 155 -13.78 0.84 24.26
CA GLY A 155 -14.70 1.96 24.13
C GLY A 155 -15.18 2.46 25.39
#